data_9f3b671b460326a6a7c2a8e277202e6a
#
_entry.id   9f3b671b460326a6a7c2a8e277202e6a
#
_cell.length_a   1.000
_cell.length_b   1.000
_cell.length_c   1.000
_cell.angle_alpha   90.00
_cell.angle_beta   90.00
_cell.angle_gamma   90.00
#
_symmetry.space_group_name_H-M   'P 1'
#
loop_
_entity.id
_entity.type
_entity.pdbx_description
1 polymer ?
#
loop_
_entity_poly.entity_id
_entity_poly.type
_entity_poly.pdbx_seq_one_letter_code
_entity_poly.pdbx_strand_id
1 'polypeptide(L)'
;MLKVSNISFQYTPKKEILTDISFTLGEGQHLCVMGESGSGKSTLLKAVYGLLDLKKGSIYWKNEEVLGPAFHLVPGVSFFKYVAQDFDLMPFTSVAENIGKFLSRFYPEEKEQRTNELLEVIEMSSFANEKVKTLSGGQQQRVAIARALAKEPELILLDEPFGQIDNFKKNSLRRKLFSYLKEKNISCIVATHDGDDALSFADQMMVIKNKKVVALDSPRNLYKNPSEHYVAALFDDVNELFIDEKKRLIYPHQIQVSIDSSYKAIVKKSFFKGSFWLIEAMFNSQVIFFENPENIDLGKEISLSFID
;
A
#
# COMPACT_ATOMS: atom_id res chain seq x y z
N MET A 1 10.00 -18.11 2.94
CA MET A 1 9.63 -17.52 1.64
C MET A 1 8.20 -17.93 1.30
N LEU A 2 7.37 -16.96 0.90
CA LEU A 2 6.04 -17.17 0.32
C LEU A 2 6.18 -17.44 -1.20
N LYS A 3 5.49 -18.46 -1.68
CA LYS A 3 5.39 -18.76 -3.11
C LYS A 3 3.92 -18.89 -3.50
N VAL A 4 3.47 -18.04 -4.38
CA VAL A 4 2.11 -18.05 -4.96
C VAL A 4 2.25 -18.45 -6.43
N SER A 5 1.55 -19.49 -6.85
CA SER A 5 1.72 -20.09 -8.18
C SER A 5 0.37 -20.23 -8.89
N ASN A 6 0.18 -19.42 -9.93
CA ASN A 6 -0.96 -19.47 -10.87
C ASN A 6 -2.34 -19.52 -10.20
N ILE A 7 -2.50 -18.76 -9.09
CA ILE A 7 -3.76 -18.77 -8.36
C ILE A 7 -4.87 -18.06 -9.13
N SER A 8 -6.05 -18.67 -9.12
CA SER A 8 -7.28 -18.05 -9.61
C SER A 8 -8.39 -18.25 -8.59
N PHE A 9 -9.23 -17.24 -8.42
CA PHE A 9 -10.33 -17.27 -7.47
C PHE A 9 -11.60 -16.61 -8.02
N GLN A 10 -12.75 -17.16 -7.64
CA GLN A 10 -14.07 -16.62 -7.97
C GLN A 10 -15.04 -16.82 -6.80
N TYR A 11 -15.83 -15.80 -6.47
CA TYR A 11 -16.91 -15.95 -5.49
C TYR A 11 -18.14 -16.70 -6.04
N THR A 12 -18.39 -16.57 -7.32
CA THR A 12 -19.44 -17.30 -8.04
C THR A 12 -18.92 -17.74 -9.41
N PRO A 13 -19.48 -18.77 -10.05
CA PRO A 13 -19.01 -19.27 -11.35
C PRO A 13 -18.86 -18.22 -12.45
N LYS A 14 -19.57 -17.09 -12.34
CA LYS A 14 -19.56 -15.99 -13.33
C LYS A 14 -18.72 -14.78 -12.91
N LYS A 15 -18.21 -14.73 -11.66
CA LYS A 15 -17.51 -13.58 -11.10
C LYS A 15 -16.09 -13.96 -10.64
N GLU A 16 -15.21 -14.15 -11.60
CA GLU A 16 -13.77 -14.30 -11.33
C GLU A 16 -13.20 -12.97 -10.77
N ILE A 17 -12.33 -13.06 -9.78
CA ILE A 17 -11.73 -11.91 -9.08
C ILE A 17 -10.22 -11.92 -9.21
N LEU A 18 -9.59 -13.09 -9.18
CA LEU A 18 -8.16 -13.28 -9.40
C LEU A 18 -7.97 -14.24 -10.56
N THR A 19 -7.08 -13.93 -11.48
CA THR A 19 -6.80 -14.73 -12.67
C THR A 19 -5.30 -14.88 -12.83
N ASP A 20 -4.81 -16.11 -12.62
CA ASP A 20 -3.41 -16.52 -12.91
C ASP A 20 -2.36 -15.62 -12.22
N ILE A 21 -2.54 -15.39 -10.92
CA ILE A 21 -1.63 -14.57 -10.12
C ILE A 21 -0.46 -15.44 -9.64
N SER A 22 0.76 -14.98 -9.91
CA SER A 22 2.01 -15.64 -9.47
C SER A 22 3.00 -14.61 -8.95
N PHE A 23 3.61 -14.88 -7.79
CA PHE A 23 4.70 -14.09 -7.22
C PHE A 23 5.42 -14.85 -6.11
N THR A 24 6.56 -14.32 -5.69
CA THR A 24 7.30 -14.80 -4.53
C THR A 24 7.63 -13.64 -3.59
N LEU A 25 7.71 -13.92 -2.29
CA LEU A 25 8.13 -12.96 -1.28
C LEU A 25 9.11 -13.63 -0.32
N GLY A 26 10.29 -13.07 -0.17
CA GLY A 26 11.30 -13.53 0.77
C GLY A 26 10.90 -13.29 2.23
N GLU A 27 11.56 -13.96 3.16
CA GLU A 27 11.39 -13.69 4.60
C GLU A 27 11.90 -12.28 4.92
N GLY A 28 11.16 -11.54 5.74
CA GLY A 28 11.44 -10.14 6.08
C GLY A 28 11.26 -9.14 4.93
N GLN A 29 10.83 -9.59 3.74
CA GLN A 29 10.51 -8.70 2.64
C GLN A 29 9.09 -8.14 2.74
N HIS A 30 8.92 -6.93 2.18
CA HIS A 30 7.65 -6.22 2.13
C HIS A 30 7.16 -6.09 0.69
N LEU A 31 5.93 -6.55 0.41
CA LEU A 31 5.25 -6.41 -0.86
C LEU A 31 4.09 -5.41 -0.72
N CYS A 32 4.07 -4.41 -1.56
CA CYS A 32 2.92 -3.53 -1.73
C CYS A 32 2.06 -4.00 -2.91
N VAL A 33 0.76 -4.22 -2.69
CA VAL A 33 -0.21 -4.59 -3.72
C VAL A 33 -1.08 -3.38 -4.01
N MET A 34 -0.97 -2.83 -5.20
CA MET A 34 -1.71 -1.66 -5.64
C MET A 34 -2.69 -1.96 -6.77
N GLY A 35 -3.64 -1.07 -6.95
CA GLY A 35 -4.66 -1.13 -8.00
C GLY A 35 -5.96 -0.44 -7.57
N GLU A 36 -6.87 -0.26 -8.50
CA GLU A 36 -8.17 0.39 -8.25
C GLU A 36 -9.01 -0.35 -7.21
N SER A 37 -10.01 0.35 -6.65
CA SER A 37 -11.01 -0.29 -5.80
C SER A 37 -11.70 -1.42 -6.56
N GLY A 38 -11.84 -2.59 -5.93
CA GLY A 38 -12.42 -3.77 -6.57
C GLY A 38 -11.49 -4.55 -7.51
N SER A 39 -10.22 -4.20 -7.66
CA SER A 39 -9.25 -4.94 -8.50
C SER A 39 -8.89 -6.35 -7.98
N GLY A 40 -9.22 -6.66 -6.72
CA GLY A 40 -8.96 -7.98 -6.10
C GLY A 40 -7.90 -7.98 -5.01
N LYS A 41 -7.36 -6.84 -4.58
CA LYS A 41 -6.32 -6.73 -3.54
C LYS A 41 -6.70 -7.44 -2.24
N SER A 42 -7.82 -7.08 -1.64
CA SER A 42 -8.31 -7.71 -0.41
C SER A 42 -8.59 -9.21 -0.59
N THR A 43 -9.05 -9.61 -1.79
CA THR A 43 -9.27 -11.02 -2.13
C THR A 43 -7.95 -11.78 -2.19
N LEU A 44 -6.90 -11.17 -2.75
CA LEU A 44 -5.55 -11.74 -2.76
C LEU A 44 -5.02 -11.93 -1.34
N LEU A 45 -5.14 -10.92 -0.47
CA LEU A 45 -4.72 -11.03 0.93
C LEU A 45 -5.48 -12.15 1.66
N LYS A 46 -6.80 -12.24 1.47
CA LYS A 46 -7.61 -13.32 2.04
C LYS A 46 -7.21 -14.70 1.53
N ALA A 47 -6.89 -14.83 0.25
CA ALA A 47 -6.38 -16.07 -0.33
C ALA A 47 -5.03 -16.48 0.27
N VAL A 48 -4.08 -15.53 0.37
CA VAL A 48 -2.76 -15.76 1.00
C VAL A 48 -2.90 -16.12 2.48
N TYR A 49 -3.88 -15.56 3.19
CA TYR A 49 -4.14 -15.91 4.58
C TYR A 49 -4.78 -17.29 4.77
N GLY A 50 -5.35 -17.90 3.71
CA GLY A 50 -6.08 -19.17 3.80
C GLY A 50 -7.56 -19.03 4.18
N LEU A 51 -8.19 -17.89 3.90
CA LEU A 51 -9.64 -17.66 4.09
C LEU A 51 -10.48 -18.05 2.89
N LEU A 52 -9.87 -18.44 1.78
CA LEU A 52 -10.58 -18.72 0.53
C LEU A 52 -10.07 -20.02 -0.08
N ASP A 53 -10.99 -20.84 -0.60
CA ASP A 53 -10.64 -22.00 -1.39
C ASP A 53 -10.33 -21.58 -2.83
N LEU A 54 -9.13 -21.89 -3.30
CA LEU A 54 -8.68 -21.52 -4.64
C LEU A 54 -9.39 -22.38 -5.71
N LYS A 55 -9.71 -21.76 -6.83
CA LYS A 55 -10.18 -22.48 -8.03
C LYS A 55 -9.03 -23.21 -8.74
N LYS A 56 -7.85 -22.59 -8.77
CA LYS A 56 -6.62 -23.10 -9.38
C LYS A 56 -5.42 -22.54 -8.64
N GLY A 57 -4.28 -23.21 -8.82
CA GLY A 57 -2.99 -22.80 -8.29
C GLY A 57 -2.79 -23.24 -6.85
N SER A 58 -1.70 -22.80 -6.26
CA SER A 58 -1.30 -23.14 -4.90
C SER A 58 -0.53 -22.01 -4.24
N ILE A 59 -0.57 -21.99 -2.92
CA ILE A 59 0.18 -21.02 -2.08
C ILE A 59 0.99 -21.83 -1.07
N TYR A 60 2.28 -21.54 -0.98
CA TYR A 60 3.18 -22.18 -0.02
C TYR A 60 3.90 -21.11 0.80
N TRP A 61 4.00 -21.35 2.11
CA TRP A 61 4.93 -20.67 2.99
C TRP A 61 6.01 -21.64 3.42
N LYS A 62 7.25 -21.36 3.02
CA LYS A 62 8.34 -22.36 3.17
C LYS A 62 7.93 -23.66 2.48
N ASN A 63 7.70 -24.74 3.25
CA ASN A 63 7.30 -26.06 2.76
C ASN A 63 5.84 -26.41 3.10
N GLU A 64 5.10 -25.49 3.72
CA GLU A 64 3.71 -25.71 4.13
C GLU A 64 2.75 -25.08 3.11
N GLU A 65 1.79 -25.87 2.64
CA GLU A 65 0.73 -25.38 1.75
C GLU A 65 -0.33 -24.64 2.56
N VAL A 66 -0.68 -23.44 2.08
CA VAL A 66 -1.76 -22.63 2.64
C VAL A 66 -3.08 -23.07 2.01
N LEU A 67 -3.87 -23.80 2.77
CA LEU A 67 -5.15 -24.34 2.34
C LEU A 67 -6.31 -23.47 2.83
N GLY A 68 -7.43 -23.52 2.11
CA GLY A 68 -8.64 -22.77 2.42
C GLY A 68 -9.58 -23.46 3.42
N PRO A 69 -10.79 -22.88 3.66
CA PRO A 69 -11.77 -23.34 4.64
C PRO A 69 -12.26 -24.78 4.43
N ALA A 70 -12.21 -25.31 3.21
CA ALA A 70 -12.58 -26.71 2.93
C ALA A 70 -11.67 -27.72 3.65
N PHE A 71 -10.48 -27.32 4.08
CA PHE A 71 -9.48 -28.20 4.68
C PHE A 71 -9.27 -27.95 6.18
N HIS A 72 -9.77 -26.84 6.72
CA HIS A 72 -9.55 -26.42 8.10
C HIS A 72 -10.82 -25.98 8.80
N LEU A 73 -11.08 -26.49 10.03
CA LEU A 73 -12.19 -26.04 10.89
C LEU A 73 -12.05 -24.55 11.28
N VAL A 74 -10.83 -24.10 11.47
CA VAL A 74 -10.51 -22.70 11.72
C VAL A 74 -9.68 -22.21 10.54
N PRO A 75 -10.25 -21.43 9.63
CA PRO A 75 -9.51 -20.90 8.48
C PRO A 75 -8.38 -19.98 8.89
N GLY A 76 -7.33 -19.98 8.07
CA GLY A 76 -6.15 -19.14 8.26
C GLY A 76 -4.97 -19.91 8.85
N VAL A 77 -3.79 -19.37 8.62
CA VAL A 77 -2.51 -19.96 9.03
C VAL A 77 -2.10 -19.38 10.38
N SER A 78 -1.73 -20.23 11.34
CA SER A 78 -1.49 -19.82 12.74
C SER A 78 -0.34 -18.81 12.90
N PHE A 79 0.68 -18.90 12.06
CA PHE A 79 1.85 -18.02 12.04
C PHE A 79 1.68 -16.80 11.12
N PHE A 80 0.53 -16.63 10.46
CA PHE A 80 0.15 -15.42 9.73
C PHE A 80 -0.83 -14.58 10.55
N LYS A 81 -0.88 -13.28 10.25
CA LYS A 81 -1.92 -12.39 10.74
C LYS A 81 -2.47 -11.55 9.60
N TYR A 82 -3.79 -11.44 9.57
CA TYR A 82 -4.52 -10.61 8.63
C TYR A 82 -5.26 -9.51 9.39
N VAL A 83 -5.01 -8.27 9.04
CA VAL A 83 -5.70 -7.10 9.54
C VAL A 83 -6.64 -6.61 8.45
N ALA A 84 -7.92 -6.91 8.61
CA ALA A 84 -8.99 -6.48 7.72
C ALA A 84 -9.38 -5.01 7.97
N GLN A 85 -10.18 -4.45 7.07
CA GLN A 85 -10.77 -3.13 7.24
C GLN A 85 -11.79 -3.09 8.39
N ASP A 86 -12.46 -4.21 8.70
CA ASP A 86 -13.34 -4.36 9.85
C ASP A 86 -12.53 -4.94 11.02
N PHE A 87 -12.33 -4.13 12.05
CA PHE A 87 -11.48 -4.49 13.19
C PHE A 87 -12.22 -5.40 14.16
N ASP A 88 -11.85 -6.67 14.27
CA ASP A 88 -12.38 -7.59 15.29
C ASP A 88 -11.83 -7.27 16.69
N LEU A 89 -12.05 -6.06 17.19
CA LEU A 89 -11.62 -5.60 18.52
C LEU A 89 -12.69 -5.84 19.57
N MET A 90 -12.24 -5.98 20.82
CA MET A 90 -13.12 -6.05 21.98
C MET A 90 -13.51 -4.63 22.42
N PRO A 91 -14.75 -4.15 22.15
CA PRO A 91 -15.08 -2.73 22.29
C PRO A 91 -15.13 -2.23 23.75
N PHE A 92 -15.39 -3.13 24.70
CA PHE A 92 -15.60 -2.78 26.09
C PHE A 92 -14.36 -2.97 26.98
N THR A 93 -13.26 -3.45 26.43
CA THR A 93 -11.97 -3.61 27.11
C THR A 93 -11.02 -2.48 26.71
N SER A 94 -9.94 -2.32 27.48
CA SER A 94 -8.93 -1.29 27.20
C SER A 94 -8.10 -1.61 25.96
N VAL A 95 -7.37 -0.61 25.46
CA VAL A 95 -6.41 -0.77 24.37
C VAL A 95 -5.34 -1.80 24.75
N ALA A 96 -4.75 -1.67 25.95
CA ALA A 96 -3.74 -2.59 26.44
C ALA A 96 -4.25 -4.04 26.54
N GLU A 97 -5.49 -4.24 27.03
CA GLU A 97 -6.12 -5.57 27.08
C GLU A 97 -6.38 -6.14 25.70
N ASN A 98 -6.77 -5.32 24.72
CA ASN A 98 -6.92 -5.77 23.33
C ASN A 98 -5.59 -6.25 22.74
N ILE A 99 -4.52 -5.48 22.88
CA ILE A 99 -3.17 -5.82 22.39
C ILE A 99 -2.67 -7.09 23.08
N GLY A 100 -2.76 -7.14 24.42
CA GLY A 100 -2.27 -8.26 25.21
C GLY A 100 -3.18 -9.50 25.24
N LYS A 101 -4.31 -9.52 24.50
CA LYS A 101 -5.32 -10.59 24.52
C LYS A 101 -4.74 -11.99 24.33
N PHE A 102 -3.83 -12.13 23.39
CA PHE A 102 -3.27 -13.42 22.99
C PHE A 102 -1.91 -13.72 23.60
N LEU A 103 -1.39 -12.83 24.46
CA LEU A 103 -0.15 -13.03 25.19
C LEU A 103 -0.39 -13.91 26.43
N SER A 104 0.64 -14.60 26.88
CA SER A 104 0.58 -15.49 28.04
C SER A 104 0.19 -14.72 29.31
N ARG A 105 -0.70 -15.30 30.10
CA ARG A 105 -1.06 -14.79 31.44
C ARG A 105 -0.11 -15.27 32.53
N PHE A 106 0.70 -16.28 32.24
CA PHE A 106 1.67 -16.84 33.18
C PHE A 106 2.92 -15.97 33.34
N TYR A 107 3.17 -15.05 32.41
CA TYR A 107 4.32 -14.13 32.41
C TYR A 107 3.81 -12.68 32.29
N PRO A 108 3.30 -12.11 33.40
CA PRO A 108 2.65 -10.80 33.41
C PRO A 108 3.61 -9.66 33.03
N GLU A 109 4.87 -9.73 33.47
CA GLU A 109 5.89 -8.71 33.16
C GLU A 109 6.25 -8.69 31.68
N GLU A 110 6.47 -9.86 31.07
CA GLU A 110 6.76 -9.98 29.63
C GLU A 110 5.55 -9.49 28.81
N LYS A 111 4.33 -9.83 29.25
CA LYS A 111 3.10 -9.38 28.63
C LYS A 111 2.98 -7.85 28.67
N GLU A 112 3.26 -7.24 29.81
CA GLU A 112 3.20 -5.79 29.99
C GLU A 112 4.28 -5.09 29.14
N GLN A 113 5.51 -5.57 29.19
CA GLN A 113 6.62 -5.06 28.37
C GLN A 113 6.27 -5.12 26.89
N ARG A 114 5.80 -6.27 26.41
CA ARG A 114 5.40 -6.46 25.02
C ARG A 114 4.24 -5.55 24.60
N THR A 115 3.26 -5.38 25.48
CA THR A 115 2.12 -4.50 25.22
C THR A 115 2.58 -3.04 25.11
N ASN A 116 3.47 -2.60 26.00
CA ASN A 116 4.02 -1.23 25.98
C ASN A 116 4.87 -0.97 24.74
N GLU A 117 5.73 -1.91 24.33
CA GLU A 117 6.48 -1.84 23.07
C GLU A 117 5.55 -1.59 21.88
N LEU A 118 4.47 -2.37 21.78
CA LEU A 118 3.52 -2.23 20.66
C LEU A 118 2.70 -0.94 20.74
N LEU A 119 2.37 -0.46 21.95
CA LEU A 119 1.71 0.84 22.13
C LEU A 119 2.59 1.99 21.61
N GLU A 120 3.90 1.92 21.78
CA GLU A 120 4.85 2.91 21.25
C GLU A 120 4.92 2.84 19.73
N VAL A 121 5.01 1.63 19.15
CA VAL A 121 5.03 1.42 17.68
C VAL A 121 3.83 2.07 17.00
N ILE A 122 2.63 1.92 17.60
CA ILE A 122 1.39 2.47 17.04
C ILE A 122 1.04 3.87 17.55
N GLU A 123 1.90 4.50 18.35
CA GLU A 123 1.69 5.83 18.95
C GLU A 123 0.39 5.95 19.76
N MET A 124 0.12 4.95 20.61
CA MET A 124 -1.10 4.87 21.42
C MET A 124 -0.84 4.74 22.92
N SER A 125 0.37 5.01 23.40
CA SER A 125 0.75 4.85 24.82
C SER A 125 -0.16 5.64 25.77
N SER A 126 -0.56 6.86 25.39
CA SER A 126 -1.49 7.69 26.19
C SER A 126 -2.92 7.16 26.23
N PHE A 127 -3.28 6.22 25.36
CA PHE A 127 -4.61 5.62 25.26
C PHE A 127 -4.67 4.20 25.85
N ALA A 128 -3.59 3.72 26.48
CA ALA A 128 -3.47 2.33 26.96
C ALA A 128 -4.68 1.85 27.79
N ASN A 129 -5.21 2.71 28.64
CA ASN A 129 -6.33 2.42 29.55
C ASN A 129 -7.72 2.81 28.99
N GLU A 130 -7.76 3.47 27.82
CA GLU A 130 -9.02 3.84 27.16
C GLU A 130 -9.75 2.62 26.62
N LYS A 131 -11.08 2.63 26.68
CA LYS A 131 -11.90 1.57 26.08
C LYS A 131 -11.93 1.73 24.56
N VAL A 132 -11.77 0.63 23.83
CA VAL A 132 -11.71 0.64 22.36
C VAL A 132 -12.96 1.28 21.72
N LYS A 133 -14.14 1.14 22.33
CA LYS A 133 -15.38 1.76 21.82
C LYS A 133 -15.37 3.30 21.78
N THR A 134 -14.47 3.95 22.55
CA THR A 134 -14.37 5.42 22.59
C THR A 134 -13.37 5.96 21.55
N LEU A 135 -12.66 5.08 20.88
CA LEU A 135 -11.62 5.44 19.90
C LEU A 135 -12.21 5.78 18.53
N SER A 136 -11.53 6.69 17.81
CA SER A 136 -11.80 6.92 16.39
C SER A 136 -11.45 5.69 15.54
N GLY A 137 -11.98 5.59 14.32
CA GLY A 137 -11.69 4.49 13.39
C GLY A 137 -10.18 4.29 13.16
N GLY A 138 -9.43 5.38 12.93
CA GLY A 138 -7.98 5.30 12.75
C GLY A 138 -7.22 4.89 14.03
N GLN A 139 -7.74 5.21 15.23
CA GLN A 139 -7.19 4.70 16.48
C GLN A 139 -7.47 3.20 16.65
N GLN A 140 -8.68 2.76 16.33
CA GLN A 140 -9.04 1.34 16.34
C GLN A 140 -8.18 0.54 15.34
N GLN A 141 -7.96 1.07 14.16
CA GLN A 141 -7.09 0.46 13.15
C GLN A 141 -5.67 0.24 13.70
N ARG A 142 -5.09 1.22 14.36
CA ARG A 142 -3.78 1.11 15.02
C ARG A 142 -3.76 0.01 16.09
N VAL A 143 -4.79 -0.06 16.94
CA VAL A 143 -4.92 -1.13 17.95
C VAL A 143 -5.01 -2.51 17.30
N ALA A 144 -5.74 -2.65 16.19
CA ALA A 144 -5.84 -3.92 15.45
C ALA A 144 -4.49 -4.38 14.90
N ILE A 145 -3.70 -3.45 14.35
CA ILE A 145 -2.33 -3.74 13.88
C ILE A 145 -1.44 -4.22 15.05
N ALA A 146 -1.42 -3.49 16.17
CA ALA A 146 -0.63 -3.89 17.34
C ALA A 146 -1.03 -5.25 17.90
N ARG A 147 -2.35 -5.53 18.00
CA ARG A 147 -2.85 -6.84 18.43
C ARG A 147 -2.41 -7.97 17.49
N ALA A 148 -2.39 -7.71 16.19
CA ALA A 148 -1.91 -8.69 15.21
C ALA A 148 -0.40 -8.98 15.37
N LEU A 149 0.38 -7.97 15.76
CA LEU A 149 1.82 -8.08 15.99
C LEU A 149 2.20 -8.69 17.36
N ALA A 150 1.25 -8.85 18.27
CA ALA A 150 1.54 -9.26 19.65
C ALA A 150 2.36 -10.56 19.75
N LYS A 151 2.08 -11.54 18.91
CA LYS A 151 2.78 -12.85 18.86
C LYS A 151 3.86 -12.94 17.77
N GLU A 152 4.35 -11.82 17.25
CA GLU A 152 5.40 -11.79 16.23
C GLU A 152 5.12 -12.76 15.07
N PRO A 153 4.15 -12.48 14.21
CA PRO A 153 3.83 -13.37 13.09
C PRO A 153 5.00 -13.44 12.09
N GLU A 154 5.11 -14.54 11.37
CA GLU A 154 6.10 -14.65 10.29
C GLU A 154 5.70 -13.81 9.07
N LEU A 155 4.38 -13.64 8.83
CA LEU A 155 3.83 -12.79 7.80
C LEU A 155 2.62 -12.02 8.33
N ILE A 156 2.61 -10.71 8.12
CA ILE A 156 1.44 -9.86 8.35
C ILE A 156 0.85 -9.38 7.03
N LEU A 157 -0.48 -9.46 6.93
CA LEU A 157 -1.27 -9.02 5.78
C LEU A 157 -2.12 -7.83 6.22
N LEU A 158 -1.90 -6.68 5.61
CA LEU A 158 -2.53 -5.41 5.98
C LEU A 158 -3.41 -4.91 4.83
N ASP A 159 -4.71 -4.80 5.07
CA ASP A 159 -5.67 -4.32 4.08
C ASP A 159 -6.03 -2.85 4.37
N GLU A 160 -5.52 -1.93 3.55
CA GLU A 160 -5.65 -0.47 3.68
C GLU A 160 -5.28 0.05 5.10
N PRO A 161 -4.07 -0.26 5.62
CA PRO A 161 -3.72 -0.07 7.03
C PRO A 161 -3.68 1.39 7.48
N PHE A 162 -3.69 2.34 6.56
CA PHE A 162 -3.62 3.76 6.86
C PHE A 162 -4.81 4.57 6.32
N GLY A 163 -5.82 3.90 5.76
CA GLY A 163 -6.94 4.55 5.09
C GLY A 163 -7.82 5.44 5.99
N GLN A 164 -7.89 5.13 7.30
CA GLN A 164 -8.69 5.88 8.28
C GLN A 164 -7.86 6.80 9.19
N ILE A 165 -6.56 6.99 8.87
CA ILE A 165 -5.64 7.76 9.70
C ILE A 165 -5.40 9.15 9.10
N ASP A 166 -5.44 10.18 9.96
CA ASP A 166 -5.17 11.57 9.57
C ASP A 166 -3.80 11.72 8.93
N ASN A 167 -3.71 12.48 7.84
CA ASN A 167 -2.49 12.64 7.04
C ASN A 167 -1.27 13.07 7.86
N PHE A 168 -1.43 13.95 8.86
CA PHE A 168 -0.32 14.42 9.69
C PHE A 168 0.30 13.35 10.61
N LYS A 169 -0.48 12.31 10.98
CA LYS A 169 0.00 11.15 11.78
C LYS A 169 0.47 9.98 10.92
N LYS A 170 -0.03 9.90 9.70
CA LYS A 170 0.16 8.79 8.79
C LYS A 170 1.65 8.49 8.53
N ASN A 171 2.43 9.53 8.21
CA ASN A 171 3.85 9.37 7.88
C ASN A 171 4.72 8.94 9.07
N SER A 172 4.43 9.43 10.29
CA SER A 172 5.13 9.00 11.51
C SER A 172 4.85 7.52 11.81
N LEU A 173 3.57 7.16 11.79
CA LEU A 173 3.14 5.79 12.04
C LEU A 173 3.69 4.80 11.02
N ARG A 174 3.67 5.15 9.72
CA ARG A 174 4.28 4.34 8.66
C ARG A 174 5.74 4.02 8.97
N ARG A 175 6.54 5.05 9.23
CA ARG A 175 7.96 4.86 9.53
C ARG A 175 8.18 3.94 10.71
N LYS A 176 7.46 4.14 11.83
CA LYS A 176 7.59 3.30 13.03
C LYS A 176 7.18 1.87 12.77
N LEU A 177 6.01 1.67 12.15
CA LEU A 177 5.50 0.33 11.87
C LEU A 177 6.45 -0.47 10.94
N PHE A 178 6.82 0.11 9.80
CA PHE A 178 7.66 -0.62 8.84
C PHE A 178 9.10 -0.81 9.33
N SER A 179 9.66 0.15 10.09
CA SER A 179 10.95 -0.05 10.75
C SER A 179 10.89 -1.21 11.76
N TYR A 180 9.83 -1.25 12.56
CA TYR A 180 9.59 -2.34 13.50
C TYR A 180 9.46 -3.71 12.80
N LEU A 181 8.69 -3.79 11.70
CA LEU A 181 8.56 -5.04 10.93
C LEU A 181 9.90 -5.50 10.37
N LYS A 182 10.72 -4.58 9.86
CA LYS A 182 12.09 -4.89 9.37
C LYS A 182 13.02 -5.35 10.48
N GLU A 183 13.02 -4.67 11.62
CA GLU A 183 13.82 -5.03 12.79
C GLU A 183 13.49 -6.43 13.30
N LYS A 184 12.22 -6.77 13.37
CA LYS A 184 11.73 -8.09 13.80
C LYS A 184 11.74 -9.15 12.69
N ASN A 185 12.24 -8.83 11.50
CA ASN A 185 12.26 -9.70 10.32
C ASN A 185 10.86 -10.28 9.96
N ILE A 186 9.80 -9.50 10.19
CA ILE A 186 8.42 -9.89 9.86
C ILE A 186 8.15 -9.56 8.40
N SER A 187 7.78 -10.55 7.61
CA SER A 187 7.33 -10.35 6.22
C SER A 187 6.00 -9.59 6.20
N CYS A 188 5.78 -8.76 5.18
CA CYS A 188 4.56 -7.96 5.09
C CYS A 188 3.99 -7.92 3.67
N ILE A 189 2.66 -8.06 3.55
CA ILE A 189 1.95 -7.70 2.31
C ILE A 189 0.94 -6.62 2.67
N VAL A 190 1.05 -5.47 2.02
CA VAL A 190 0.15 -4.33 2.20
C VAL A 190 -0.68 -4.14 0.94
N ALA A 191 -2.00 -4.21 1.05
CA ALA A 191 -2.90 -3.75 0.00
C ALA A 191 -3.24 -2.28 0.26
N THR A 192 -2.95 -1.41 -0.69
CA THR A 192 -3.20 0.04 -0.58
C THR A 192 -3.46 0.67 -1.94
N HIS A 193 -3.99 1.87 -1.94
CA HIS A 193 -4.07 2.75 -3.11
C HIS A 193 -3.12 3.97 -2.99
N ASP A 194 -2.32 4.03 -1.93
CA ASP A 194 -1.40 5.13 -1.64
C ASP A 194 0.01 4.81 -2.16
N GLY A 195 0.48 5.56 -3.16
CA GLY A 195 1.81 5.39 -3.75
C GLY A 195 2.96 5.55 -2.75
N ASP A 196 2.79 6.39 -1.73
CA ASP A 196 3.79 6.60 -0.69
C ASP A 196 4.05 5.32 0.14
N ASP A 197 3.04 4.45 0.32
CA ASP A 197 3.22 3.17 1.01
C ASP A 197 4.19 2.26 0.23
N ALA A 198 4.07 2.25 -1.11
CA ALA A 198 4.96 1.47 -1.95
C ALA A 198 6.38 2.07 -2.03
N LEU A 199 6.47 3.37 -2.35
CA LEU A 199 7.76 4.04 -2.59
C LEU A 199 8.66 4.07 -1.36
N SER A 200 8.06 4.23 -0.16
CA SER A 200 8.83 4.43 1.07
C SER A 200 9.25 3.15 1.77
N PHE A 201 8.48 2.05 1.65
CA PHE A 201 8.63 0.91 2.55
C PHE A 201 8.63 -0.46 1.89
N ALA A 202 8.20 -0.59 0.63
CA ALA A 202 8.14 -1.88 -0.03
C ALA A 202 9.45 -2.25 -0.73
N ASP A 203 9.84 -3.53 -0.64
CA ASP A 203 10.92 -4.10 -1.44
C ASP A 203 10.42 -4.42 -2.86
N GLN A 204 9.14 -4.80 -2.97
CA GLN A 204 8.46 -5.11 -4.22
C GLN A 204 7.10 -4.43 -4.27
N MET A 205 6.67 -4.07 -5.45
CA MET A 205 5.33 -3.56 -5.73
C MET A 205 4.68 -4.38 -6.83
N MET A 206 3.45 -4.83 -6.56
CA MET A 206 2.58 -5.53 -7.50
C MET A 206 1.41 -4.64 -7.87
N VAL A 207 1.16 -4.48 -9.15
CA VAL A 207 -0.02 -3.75 -9.65
C VAL A 207 -1.03 -4.74 -10.21
N ILE A 208 -2.26 -4.70 -9.67
CA ILE A 208 -3.38 -5.51 -10.14
C ILE A 208 -4.35 -4.62 -10.92
N LYS A 209 -4.59 -5.00 -12.17
CA LYS A 209 -5.59 -4.39 -13.06
C LYS A 209 -6.35 -5.48 -13.78
N ASN A 210 -7.67 -5.32 -13.87
CA ASN A 210 -8.52 -6.31 -14.55
C ASN A 210 -8.26 -7.76 -14.07
N LYS A 211 -8.12 -7.97 -12.73
CA LYS A 211 -7.95 -9.28 -12.06
C LYS A 211 -6.59 -9.96 -12.30
N LYS A 212 -5.66 -9.30 -12.99
CA LYS A 212 -4.32 -9.83 -13.33
C LYS A 212 -3.23 -8.92 -12.80
N VAL A 213 -2.05 -9.48 -12.60
CA VAL A 213 -0.84 -8.68 -12.36
C VAL A 213 -0.41 -8.08 -13.69
N VAL A 214 -0.34 -6.74 -13.75
CA VAL A 214 0.14 -5.98 -14.91
C VAL A 214 1.57 -5.48 -14.73
N ALA A 215 2.03 -5.36 -13.49
CA ALA A 215 3.41 -5.02 -13.16
C ALA A 215 3.82 -5.63 -11.82
N LEU A 216 5.08 -6.08 -11.72
CA LEU A 216 5.70 -6.58 -10.49
C LEU A 216 7.19 -6.31 -10.56
N ASP A 217 7.68 -5.37 -9.77
CA ASP A 217 9.10 -5.00 -9.68
C ASP A 217 9.35 -4.19 -8.40
N SER A 218 10.56 -3.70 -8.20
CA SER A 218 10.84 -2.71 -7.16
C SER A 218 10.04 -1.43 -7.42
N PRO A 219 9.51 -0.76 -6.36
CA PRO A 219 8.75 0.49 -6.53
C PRO A 219 9.53 1.55 -7.30
N ARG A 220 10.84 1.64 -7.04
CA ARG A 220 11.73 2.59 -7.73
C ARG A 220 11.80 2.34 -9.24
N ASN A 221 11.83 1.06 -9.66
CA ASN A 221 11.88 0.72 -11.07
C ASN A 221 10.53 0.99 -11.75
N LEU A 222 9.41 0.64 -11.10
CA LEU A 222 8.08 0.93 -11.62
C LEU A 222 7.78 2.43 -11.73
N TYR A 223 8.32 3.24 -10.80
CA TYR A 223 8.22 4.70 -10.84
C TYR A 223 9.03 5.29 -12.01
N LYS A 224 10.29 4.86 -12.16
CA LYS A 224 11.18 5.41 -13.19
C LYS A 224 10.87 4.90 -14.61
N ASN A 225 10.42 3.65 -14.73
CA ASN A 225 10.18 2.97 -15.99
C ASN A 225 8.80 2.33 -16.02
N PRO A 226 7.70 3.11 -15.88
CA PRO A 226 6.36 2.56 -15.88
C PRO A 226 6.03 1.92 -17.23
N SER A 227 5.51 0.68 -17.19
CA SER A 227 5.17 -0.08 -18.41
C SER A 227 3.96 0.50 -19.15
N GLU A 228 3.07 1.18 -18.44
CA GLU A 228 1.85 1.80 -18.98
C GLU A 228 1.42 3.00 -18.12
N HIS A 229 0.59 3.87 -18.70
CA HIS A 229 0.03 5.04 -18.02
C HIS A 229 -0.61 4.70 -16.67
N TYR A 230 -1.36 3.61 -16.59
CA TYR A 230 -2.01 3.18 -15.35
C TYR A 230 -1.02 2.94 -14.19
N VAL A 231 0.12 2.33 -14.49
CA VAL A 231 1.17 2.08 -13.47
C VAL A 231 1.77 3.40 -13.00
N ALA A 232 2.08 4.32 -13.93
CA ALA A 232 2.60 5.65 -13.60
C ALA A 232 1.61 6.46 -12.75
N ALA A 233 0.33 6.47 -13.13
CA ALA A 233 -0.73 7.21 -12.46
C ALA A 233 -1.07 6.72 -11.03
N LEU A 234 -0.52 5.58 -10.60
CA LEU A 234 -0.61 5.13 -9.20
C LEU A 234 0.31 5.91 -8.26
N PHE A 235 1.31 6.60 -8.80
CA PHE A 235 2.28 7.34 -8.01
C PHE A 235 1.97 8.84 -7.97
N ASP A 236 1.61 9.43 -9.12
CA ASP A 236 1.34 10.86 -9.27
C ASP A 236 0.59 11.13 -10.57
N ASP A 237 0.18 12.39 -10.79
CA ASP A 237 -0.27 12.87 -12.09
C ASP A 237 0.80 12.56 -13.14
N VAL A 238 0.37 12.15 -14.34
CA VAL A 238 1.30 11.79 -15.42
C VAL A 238 0.83 12.35 -16.76
N ASN A 239 1.77 12.94 -17.48
CA ASN A 239 1.55 13.40 -18.84
C ASN A 239 1.96 12.30 -19.83
N GLU A 240 1.06 11.96 -20.76
CA GLU A 240 1.37 11.04 -21.86
C GLU A 240 1.60 11.88 -23.12
N LEU A 241 2.87 12.01 -23.52
CA LEU A 241 3.29 12.91 -24.59
C LEU A 241 4.04 12.17 -25.70
N PHE A 242 3.91 12.70 -26.92
CA PHE A 242 4.77 12.34 -28.04
C PHE A 242 5.88 13.38 -28.19
N ILE A 243 7.10 12.99 -27.86
CA ILE A 243 8.30 13.81 -27.94
C ILE A 243 9.30 13.08 -28.83
N ASP A 244 9.81 13.75 -29.85
CA ASP A 244 10.75 13.16 -30.83
C ASP A 244 10.23 11.82 -31.39
N GLU A 245 8.96 11.81 -31.79
CA GLU A 245 8.24 10.65 -32.34
C GLU A 245 8.11 9.45 -31.38
N LYS A 246 8.46 9.61 -30.12
CA LYS A 246 8.33 8.58 -29.10
C LYS A 246 7.24 8.95 -28.08
N LYS A 247 6.43 7.97 -27.72
CA LYS A 247 5.49 8.07 -26.61
C LYS A 247 6.30 8.02 -25.30
N ARG A 248 6.13 9.05 -24.46
CA ARG A 248 6.75 9.15 -23.14
C ARG A 248 5.69 9.39 -22.06
N LEU A 249 5.89 8.78 -20.90
CA LEU A 249 5.15 9.06 -19.67
C LEU A 249 6.03 9.97 -18.81
N ILE A 250 5.54 11.16 -18.50
CA ILE A 250 6.36 12.22 -17.89
C ILE A 250 5.61 12.77 -16.69
N TYR A 251 6.20 12.72 -15.50
CA TYR A 251 5.63 13.31 -14.30
C TYR A 251 5.75 14.84 -14.31
N PRO A 252 4.89 15.58 -13.59
CA PRO A 252 4.91 17.03 -13.55
C PRO A 252 6.27 17.64 -13.19
N HIS A 253 6.99 17.05 -12.24
CA HIS A 253 8.31 17.51 -11.81
C HIS A 253 9.44 17.28 -12.85
N GLN A 254 9.21 16.45 -13.86
CA GLN A 254 10.14 16.18 -14.95
C GLN A 254 10.01 17.19 -16.10
N ILE A 255 9.07 18.13 -16.01
CA ILE A 255 8.87 19.19 -17.00
C ILE A 255 9.32 20.51 -16.38
N GLN A 256 10.21 21.22 -17.07
CA GLN A 256 10.73 22.51 -16.59
C GLN A 256 10.52 23.61 -17.62
N VAL A 257 10.33 24.84 -17.15
CA VAL A 257 10.36 26.02 -18.00
C VAL A 257 11.83 26.29 -18.43
N SER A 258 12.03 26.43 -19.73
CA SER A 258 13.35 26.66 -20.34
C SER A 258 13.32 27.92 -21.21
N ILE A 259 14.46 28.55 -21.42
CA ILE A 259 14.55 29.73 -22.27
C ILE A 259 14.79 29.32 -23.75
N ASP A 260 15.55 28.26 -23.96
CA ASP A 260 16.09 27.91 -25.30
C ASP A 260 15.44 26.64 -25.92
N SER A 261 14.24 26.28 -25.50
CA SER A 261 13.56 25.10 -26.02
C SER A 261 12.56 25.43 -27.14
N SER A 262 12.48 24.54 -28.15
CA SER A 262 11.50 24.61 -29.24
C SER A 262 10.09 24.17 -28.81
N TYR A 263 9.94 23.50 -27.68
CA TYR A 263 8.66 23.01 -27.17
C TYR A 263 7.88 24.17 -26.52
N LYS A 264 6.84 24.68 -27.17
CA LYS A 264 6.04 25.82 -26.71
C LYS A 264 4.73 25.35 -26.09
N ALA A 265 4.35 25.94 -24.95
CA ALA A 265 3.06 25.72 -24.33
C ALA A 265 2.43 27.04 -23.88
N ILE A 266 1.09 27.05 -23.78
CA ILE A 266 0.32 28.23 -23.34
C ILE A 266 -0.31 27.88 -21.99
N VAL A 267 0.00 28.66 -20.96
CA VAL A 267 -0.52 28.49 -19.61
C VAL A 267 -2.04 28.71 -19.58
N LYS A 268 -2.76 27.76 -18.97
CA LYS A 268 -4.22 27.80 -18.83
C LYS A 268 -4.67 28.04 -17.40
N LYS A 269 -4.00 27.44 -16.42
CA LYS A 269 -4.29 27.62 -14.99
C LYS A 269 -3.05 27.40 -14.16
N SER A 270 -3.05 27.95 -12.95
CA SER A 270 -2.02 27.74 -11.95
C SER A 270 -2.68 27.40 -10.61
N PHE A 271 -2.22 26.32 -9.95
CA PHE A 271 -2.76 25.83 -8.68
C PHE A 271 -1.65 25.84 -7.63
N PHE A 272 -1.82 26.61 -6.55
CA PHE A 272 -0.84 26.63 -5.46
C PHE A 272 -0.90 25.35 -4.63
N LYS A 273 0.22 24.64 -4.53
CA LYS A 273 0.38 23.37 -3.81
C LYS A 273 1.25 23.52 -2.52
N GLY A 274 1.54 24.73 -2.08
CA GLY A 274 2.36 25.00 -0.91
C GLY A 274 3.82 25.25 -1.28
N SER A 275 4.57 24.24 -1.66
CA SER A 275 5.99 24.35 -2.04
C SER A 275 6.23 24.67 -3.52
N PHE A 276 5.21 24.51 -4.37
CA PHE A 276 5.27 24.76 -5.81
C PHE A 276 3.89 25.16 -6.34
N TRP A 277 3.85 25.56 -7.59
CA TRP A 277 2.63 25.74 -8.37
C TRP A 277 2.50 24.63 -9.39
N LEU A 278 1.37 23.92 -9.36
CA LEU A 278 1.01 22.99 -10.44
C LEU A 278 0.42 23.81 -11.59
N ILE A 279 1.07 23.82 -12.73
CA ILE A 279 0.70 24.59 -13.90
C ILE A 279 -0.01 23.68 -14.90
N GLU A 280 -1.24 24.05 -15.27
CA GLU A 280 -1.97 23.46 -16.39
C GLU A 280 -1.63 24.27 -17.65
N ALA A 281 -1.11 23.66 -18.69
CA ALA A 281 -0.79 24.30 -19.94
C ALA A 281 -1.26 23.50 -21.16
N MET A 282 -1.44 24.19 -22.29
CA MET A 282 -1.75 23.57 -23.56
C MET A 282 -0.44 23.38 -24.35
N PHE A 283 -0.09 22.14 -24.65
CA PHE A 283 1.06 21.74 -25.43
C PHE A 283 0.62 20.83 -26.59
N ASN A 284 0.87 21.20 -27.84
CA ASN A 284 0.48 20.43 -29.03
C ASN A 284 -0.98 19.93 -28.99
N SER A 285 -1.93 20.81 -28.63
CA SER A 285 -3.36 20.51 -28.48
C SER A 285 -3.71 19.52 -27.38
N GLN A 286 -2.78 19.21 -26.48
CA GLN A 286 -2.98 18.39 -25.29
C GLN A 286 -2.83 19.24 -24.03
N VAL A 287 -3.61 18.92 -22.98
CA VAL A 287 -3.42 19.49 -21.65
C VAL A 287 -2.28 18.74 -20.98
N ILE A 288 -1.34 19.49 -20.43
CA ILE A 288 -0.21 18.98 -19.62
C ILE A 288 -0.22 19.65 -18.26
N PHE A 289 0.39 18.96 -17.29
CA PHE A 289 0.63 19.47 -15.94
C PHE A 289 2.13 19.43 -15.64
N PHE A 290 2.64 20.52 -15.05
CA PHE A 290 4.03 20.54 -14.58
C PHE A 290 4.18 21.39 -13.31
N GLU A 291 5.24 21.12 -12.56
CA GLU A 291 5.58 21.86 -11.35
C GLU A 291 6.44 23.07 -11.68
N ASN A 292 6.14 24.22 -11.06
CA ASN A 292 6.96 25.41 -11.15
C ASN A 292 7.09 26.09 -9.78
N PRO A 293 8.28 26.57 -9.37
CA PRO A 293 8.46 27.26 -8.09
C PRO A 293 7.58 28.50 -7.93
N GLU A 294 7.33 29.20 -9.03
CA GLU A 294 6.59 30.47 -9.07
C GLU A 294 5.29 30.34 -9.88
N ASN A 295 4.35 31.22 -9.59
CA ASN A 295 3.15 31.37 -10.42
C ASN A 295 3.51 31.82 -11.83
N ILE A 296 2.79 31.31 -12.81
CA ILE A 296 2.90 31.76 -14.20
C ILE A 296 1.54 32.30 -14.64
N ASP A 297 1.53 33.49 -15.25
CA ASP A 297 0.31 34.17 -15.65
C ASP A 297 -0.46 33.41 -16.73
N LEU A 298 -1.76 33.46 -16.63
CA LEU A 298 -2.69 32.89 -17.60
C LEU A 298 -2.44 33.48 -19.01
N GLY A 299 -2.42 32.61 -20.02
CA GLY A 299 -2.21 32.98 -21.41
C GLY A 299 -0.75 33.20 -21.80
N LYS A 300 0.19 33.16 -20.84
CA LYS A 300 1.63 33.28 -21.15
C LYS A 300 2.10 32.09 -21.97
N GLU A 301 2.83 32.37 -23.05
CA GLU A 301 3.58 31.38 -23.80
C GLU A 301 4.89 31.12 -23.10
N ILE A 302 5.21 29.85 -22.89
CA ILE A 302 6.44 29.38 -22.24
C ILE A 302 7.12 28.32 -23.10
N SER A 303 8.42 28.18 -22.95
CA SER A 303 9.18 27.08 -23.52
C SER A 303 9.42 26.02 -22.44
N LEU A 304 9.35 24.75 -22.81
CA LEU A 304 9.48 23.63 -21.91
C LEU A 304 10.69 22.77 -22.25
N SER A 305 11.32 22.18 -21.25
CA SER A 305 12.29 21.11 -21.40
C SER A 305 11.85 19.90 -20.56
N PHE A 306 12.24 18.70 -21.00
CA PHE A 306 11.89 17.43 -20.38
C PHE A 306 13.15 16.79 -19.81
N ILE A 307 13.11 16.44 -18.53
CA ILE A 307 14.22 15.80 -17.81
C ILE A 307 13.95 14.29 -17.77
N ASP A 308 15.00 13.47 -17.95
CA ASP A 308 14.91 12.01 -17.88
C ASP A 308 14.85 11.48 -16.44
#